data_446a238c07624e0d36f97fd3c4097d8b
#
_entry.id   446a238c07624e0d36f97fd3c4097d8b
#
_cell.length_a   1.000
_cell.length_b   1.000
_cell.length_c   1.000
_cell.angle_alpha   90.00
_cell.angle_beta   90.00
_cell.angle_gamma   90.00
#
_symmetry.space_group_name_H-M   'P 1'
#
loop_
_entity.id
_entity.type
_entity.pdbx_description
1 polymer ?
#
loop_
_entity_poly.entity_id
_entity_poly.type
_entity_poly.pdbx_seq_one_letter_code
_entity_poly.pdbx_strand_id
1 'polypeptide(L)'
;MTMNVKRSRRVRQIAIGLGLALAVSTVGVSGSSAAKVQVTKKAGGDITVGVYNQLLTTCFSPNASNSALGIMKTVYEGFFEKRIDGKIVPYLAQSVTPSKDFKTWTIKIRPGIKFHDGTDFNVAAAIANVQASAGAYYLGLVTTMRGNPVHTLGSGIPFSANLKSTSAVDSTSFKMELWNGQVDWPATIYASGRNFVRALSDLASPSQCATKGQGTGPFKFSSVSPTETKVVKNTSYWRKDKAGEQLPYLNSITFKYVNQPTQRVNGLKSGTLDAAQFTTVGEIKQILNVKENKNLQLIQSRYDYYPMSMFNHAIEPFNNLNARLAVAAAYDAAAFYKSRNCYKGKCLGAIPTSVVGKTNIGYNTAGFVKYSPAKAKQYLAKYKAETGKNLTFTLPADPSAESQAGAKTFAQIMKRAGITVNISTEDTATITAKAFPSPTTGQVNPYQMYPTTLFEGTGTEFTLPFIQSNSFNAPGNLFLGGLTRASAQLGFLFKNFGAAINPSRLNDPALDALVWKAQFDITKSRTANVKAVTKYLQEKAVVLPAPTSGFATGMSKKLKGWDRFTLASGGAGLPMTNAGINWVGVYLQK
;
A
#
# COMPACT_ATOMS: atom_id res chain seq x y z
N MET A 1 44.52 40.95 8.08
CA MET A 1 45.06 40.85 9.45
C MET A 1 44.97 39.39 9.86
N THR A 2 46.09 38.76 9.80
CA THR A 2 46.43 37.36 10.09
C THR A 2 46.23 37.01 11.55
N MET A 3 45.71 35.80 11.83
CA MET A 3 46.40 34.93 12.80
C MET A 3 45.88 33.49 12.74
N ASN A 4 46.81 32.63 12.37
CA ASN A 4 46.86 31.17 12.55
C ASN A 4 47.09 30.80 14.02
N VAL A 5 46.49 29.69 14.49
CA VAL A 5 47.19 28.81 15.49
C VAL A 5 46.84 27.34 15.23
N LYS A 6 47.93 26.58 15.20
CA LYS A 6 48.13 25.16 14.90
C LYS A 6 47.78 24.20 16.05
N ARG A 7 47.35 23.00 15.63
CA ARG A 7 47.74 21.61 16.03
C ARG A 7 48.35 21.36 17.41
N SER A 8 47.88 20.27 18.07
CA SER A 8 48.83 19.19 18.43
C SER A 8 48.13 17.85 18.75
N ARG A 9 48.57 16.82 18.03
CA ARG A 9 48.41 15.37 18.37
C ARG A 9 49.29 15.05 19.58
N ARG A 10 48.86 14.13 20.45
CA ARG A 10 49.80 13.27 21.20
C ARG A 10 49.25 11.85 21.33
N VAL A 11 49.94 10.95 20.66
CA VAL A 11 50.00 9.51 20.86
C VAL A 11 50.92 9.26 22.08
N ARG A 12 50.56 8.34 22.95
CA ARG A 12 51.54 7.62 23.79
C ARG A 12 51.11 6.18 23.98
N GLN A 13 51.85 5.30 23.34
CA GLN A 13 52.07 3.91 23.75
C GLN A 13 53.10 3.90 24.86
N ILE A 14 52.93 3.02 25.84
CA ILE A 14 54.05 2.40 26.58
C ILE A 14 53.57 1.00 27.00
N ALA A 15 54.44 0.04 26.76
CA ALA A 15 54.32 -1.38 27.05
C ALA A 15 55.22 -1.80 28.23
N ILE A 16 54.90 -2.99 28.77
CA ILE A 16 55.80 -3.97 29.43
C ILE A 16 56.10 -3.79 30.93
N GLY A 17 55.87 -4.87 31.66
CA GLY A 17 56.53 -5.12 32.94
C GLY A 17 55.96 -6.30 33.77
N LEU A 18 56.67 -7.41 33.73
CA LEU A 18 56.49 -8.70 34.38
C LEU A 18 56.23 -8.66 35.90
N GLY A 19 55.39 -9.57 36.37
CA GLY A 19 55.73 -10.60 37.37
C GLY A 19 55.72 -10.24 38.86
N LEU A 20 54.81 -10.87 39.61
CA LEU A 20 55.16 -11.72 40.79
C LEU A 20 53.89 -12.35 41.38
N ALA A 21 53.97 -13.63 41.62
CA ALA A 21 52.91 -14.41 42.26
C ALA A 21 52.95 -14.18 43.79
N LEU A 22 51.79 -14.04 44.42
CA LEU A 22 51.55 -14.32 45.82
C LEU A 22 50.11 -14.82 46.03
N ALA A 23 50.07 -16.00 46.60
CA ALA A 23 48.81 -16.65 46.99
C ALA A 23 48.25 -16.00 48.26
N VAL A 24 46.99 -15.67 48.31
CA VAL A 24 46.22 -15.53 49.56
C VAL A 24 44.74 -15.84 49.30
N SER A 25 44.26 -16.88 49.93
CA SER A 25 42.97 -17.17 50.54
C SER A 25 41.68 -16.69 49.83
N THR A 26 40.95 -17.67 49.43
CA THR A 26 39.55 -17.63 49.03
C THR A 26 38.64 -17.10 50.14
N VAL A 27 38.05 -15.94 49.92
CA VAL A 27 36.77 -15.57 50.51
C VAL A 27 35.75 -15.63 49.39
N GLY A 28 34.84 -16.58 49.49
CA GLY A 28 33.73 -16.78 48.52
C GLY A 28 32.81 -15.57 48.54
N VAL A 29 32.91 -14.76 47.49
CA VAL A 29 31.83 -13.84 47.11
C VAL A 29 30.91 -14.63 46.18
N SER A 30 29.76 -15.03 46.72
CA SER A 30 28.67 -15.60 45.95
C SER A 30 28.25 -14.58 44.89
N GLY A 31 28.79 -14.75 43.69
CA GLY A 31 28.31 -14.03 42.51
C GLY A 31 26.86 -14.37 42.28
N SER A 32 25.97 -13.44 42.62
CA SER A 32 24.58 -13.52 42.14
C SER A 32 24.62 -13.48 40.61
N SER A 33 24.57 -14.65 40.01
CA SER A 33 24.23 -14.79 38.59
C SER A 33 22.87 -14.12 38.41
N ALA A 34 22.89 -12.92 37.86
CA ALA A 34 21.66 -12.33 37.32
C ALA A 34 21.12 -13.33 36.33
N ALA A 35 20.18 -14.15 36.78
CA ALA A 35 19.41 -15.05 35.91
C ALA A 35 18.82 -14.18 34.83
N LYS A 36 19.33 -14.28 33.60
CA LYS A 36 18.67 -13.78 32.42
C LYS A 36 17.28 -14.42 32.46
N VAL A 37 16.28 -13.59 32.79
CA VAL A 37 14.90 -14.01 32.66
C VAL A 37 14.69 -14.43 31.21
N GLN A 38 14.84 -15.72 30.94
CA GLN A 38 14.40 -16.30 29.69
C GLN A 38 12.89 -16.13 29.68
N VAL A 39 12.43 -15.10 28.98
CA VAL A 39 11.03 -14.96 28.63
C VAL A 39 10.74 -16.15 27.70
N THR A 40 10.23 -17.23 28.29
CA THR A 40 9.83 -18.42 27.54
C THR A 40 8.75 -17.98 26.57
N LYS A 41 9.09 -17.93 25.29
CA LYS A 41 8.12 -17.73 24.21
C LYS A 41 7.10 -18.87 24.30
N LYS A 42 5.86 -18.54 24.62
CA LYS A 42 4.79 -19.55 24.57
C LYS A 42 4.33 -19.67 23.14
N ALA A 43 4.73 -20.71 22.46
CA ALA A 43 4.17 -21.11 21.20
C ALA A 43 2.68 -21.49 21.40
N GLY A 44 1.83 -21.10 20.44
CA GLY A 44 0.41 -21.40 20.46
C GLY A 44 -0.46 -20.24 20.96
N GLY A 45 -1.74 -20.54 21.10
CA GLY A 45 -2.78 -19.59 21.45
C GLY A 45 -3.57 -19.10 20.24
N ASP A 46 -4.81 -18.76 20.51
CA ASP A 46 -5.77 -18.24 19.55
C ASP A 46 -6.06 -16.78 19.90
N ILE A 47 -6.19 -15.94 18.89
CA ILE A 47 -6.50 -14.53 19.09
C ILE A 47 -7.69 -14.09 18.23
N THR A 48 -8.38 -13.06 18.72
CA THR A 48 -9.47 -12.40 18.01
C THR A 48 -9.08 -10.95 17.68
N VAL A 49 -9.21 -10.57 16.40
CA VAL A 49 -8.86 -9.25 15.88
C VAL A 49 -10.09 -8.57 15.33
N GLY A 50 -10.46 -7.42 15.88
CA GLY A 50 -11.53 -6.58 15.34
C GLY A 50 -11.07 -5.82 14.09
N VAL A 51 -11.76 -6.01 12.98
CA VAL A 51 -11.46 -5.33 11.70
C VAL A 51 -12.69 -4.52 11.24
N TYR A 52 -12.47 -3.43 10.51
CA TYR A 52 -13.55 -2.53 10.12
C TYR A 52 -14.21 -2.88 8.78
N ASN A 53 -13.55 -3.67 7.93
CA ASN A 53 -14.11 -4.16 6.67
C ASN A 53 -13.96 -5.68 6.57
N GLN A 54 -14.96 -6.32 5.97
CA GLN A 54 -14.95 -7.76 5.72
C GLN A 54 -14.04 -8.14 4.54
N LEU A 55 -13.64 -9.41 4.50
CA LEU A 55 -13.01 -10.03 3.36
C LEU A 55 -14.11 -10.60 2.45
N LEU A 56 -14.27 -10.02 1.27
CA LEU A 56 -15.33 -10.43 0.33
C LEU A 56 -14.96 -11.69 -0.46
N THR A 57 -13.67 -11.99 -0.56
CA THR A 57 -13.14 -13.16 -1.27
C THR A 57 -11.78 -13.52 -0.71
N THR A 58 -11.46 -14.80 -0.67
CA THR A 58 -10.11 -15.26 -0.32
C THR A 58 -9.15 -15.14 -1.50
N CYS A 59 -9.69 -14.98 -2.71
CA CYS A 59 -8.87 -14.72 -3.88
C CYS A 59 -8.24 -13.33 -3.80
N PHE A 60 -6.97 -13.26 -4.15
CA PHE A 60 -6.28 -11.98 -4.16
C PHE A 60 -6.98 -10.99 -5.09
N SER A 61 -7.24 -9.80 -4.57
CA SER A 61 -7.69 -8.65 -5.35
C SER A 61 -6.80 -7.45 -5.02
N PRO A 62 -6.15 -6.84 -6.01
CA PRO A 62 -5.37 -5.60 -5.80
C PRO A 62 -6.19 -4.46 -5.24
N ASN A 63 -7.51 -4.46 -5.49
CA ASN A 63 -8.45 -3.47 -5.01
C ASN A 63 -9.02 -3.79 -3.62
N ALA A 64 -8.54 -4.85 -2.97
CA ALA A 64 -8.96 -5.17 -1.61
C ALA A 64 -8.75 -3.99 -0.66
N SER A 65 -9.70 -3.78 0.25
CA SER A 65 -9.59 -2.76 1.28
C SER A 65 -8.33 -2.99 2.13
N ASN A 66 -7.81 -1.93 2.76
CA ASN A 66 -6.62 -2.07 3.61
C ASN A 66 -6.84 -3.05 4.77
N SER A 67 -8.06 -3.16 5.29
CA SER A 67 -8.43 -4.15 6.30
C SER A 67 -8.32 -5.57 5.77
N ALA A 68 -8.90 -5.83 4.59
CA ALA A 68 -8.83 -7.13 3.91
C ALA A 68 -7.39 -7.52 3.55
N LEU A 69 -6.56 -6.55 3.13
CA LEU A 69 -5.13 -6.80 2.89
C LEU A 69 -4.39 -7.26 4.14
N GLY A 70 -4.73 -6.73 5.31
CA GLY A 70 -4.18 -7.19 6.58
C GLY A 70 -4.49 -8.67 6.85
N ILE A 71 -5.68 -9.14 6.44
CA ILE A 71 -6.05 -10.56 6.50
C ILE A 71 -5.28 -11.36 5.45
N MET A 72 -5.28 -10.90 4.19
CA MET A 72 -4.61 -11.60 3.09
C MET A 72 -3.11 -11.79 3.32
N LYS A 73 -2.42 -10.83 3.95
CA LYS A 73 -0.99 -10.95 4.31
C LYS A 73 -0.70 -12.05 5.33
N THR A 74 -1.68 -12.60 6.01
CA THR A 74 -1.48 -13.79 6.85
C THR A 74 -1.36 -15.06 6.02
N VAL A 75 -1.93 -15.08 4.81
CA VAL A 75 -2.05 -16.25 3.94
C VAL A 75 -1.13 -16.16 2.73
N TYR A 76 -0.94 -14.96 2.19
CA TYR A 76 -0.15 -14.74 0.98
C TYR A 76 1.12 -13.95 1.26
N GLU A 77 2.16 -14.23 0.49
CA GLU A 77 3.43 -13.53 0.48
C GLU A 77 3.80 -13.09 -0.94
N GLY A 78 4.68 -12.09 -1.05
CA GLY A 78 5.16 -11.58 -2.33
C GLY A 78 6.62 -11.93 -2.61
N PHE A 79 7.08 -11.69 -3.82
CA PHE A 79 8.50 -11.83 -4.19
C PHE A 79 9.40 -10.93 -3.35
N PHE A 80 8.89 -9.77 -2.99
CA PHE A 80 9.60 -8.71 -2.27
C PHE A 80 8.81 -8.27 -1.03
N GLU A 81 9.53 -7.65 -0.09
CA GLU A 81 8.95 -7.04 1.09
C GLU A 81 9.64 -5.70 1.39
N LYS A 82 8.99 -4.84 2.17
CA LYS A 82 9.48 -3.52 2.52
C LYS A 82 10.23 -3.55 3.86
N ARG A 83 11.45 -3.05 3.84
CA ARG A 83 12.26 -2.82 5.04
C ARG A 83 11.77 -1.59 5.80
N ILE A 84 12.14 -1.53 7.10
CA ILE A 84 11.77 -0.39 7.95
C ILE A 84 12.34 0.96 7.46
N ASP A 85 13.42 0.95 6.69
CA ASP A 85 14.00 2.14 6.04
C ASP A 85 13.34 2.50 4.69
N GLY A 86 12.30 1.75 4.29
CA GLY A 86 11.54 1.98 3.07
C GLY A 86 12.05 1.22 1.84
N LYS A 87 13.20 0.57 1.90
CA LYS A 87 13.75 -0.18 0.77
C LYS A 87 12.97 -1.46 0.50
N ILE A 88 12.74 -1.74 -0.77
CA ILE A 88 12.15 -3.00 -1.23
C ILE A 88 13.28 -4.02 -1.37
N VAL A 89 13.11 -5.17 -0.73
CA VAL A 89 14.14 -6.22 -0.66
C VAL A 89 13.53 -7.59 -0.98
N PRO A 90 14.35 -8.56 -1.44
CA PRO A 90 13.89 -9.92 -1.70
C PRO A 90 13.25 -10.59 -0.49
N TYR A 91 12.13 -11.34 -0.72
CA TYR A 91 11.43 -12.10 0.31
C TYR A 91 11.20 -13.56 -0.11
N LEU A 92 10.19 -13.90 -0.95
CA LEU A 92 10.14 -15.21 -1.63
C LEU A 92 11.25 -15.32 -2.68
N ALA A 93 11.63 -14.22 -3.29
CA ALA A 93 12.90 -14.12 -3.99
C ALA A 93 14.07 -14.26 -3.00
N GLN A 94 15.14 -14.94 -3.42
CA GLN A 94 16.42 -14.99 -2.71
C GLN A 94 17.30 -13.81 -3.13
N SER A 95 17.31 -13.50 -4.42
CA SER A 95 18.03 -12.36 -4.99
C SER A 95 17.33 -11.81 -6.22
N VAL A 96 17.69 -10.58 -6.59
CA VAL A 96 17.24 -9.90 -7.80
C VAL A 96 18.43 -9.13 -8.39
N THR A 97 18.67 -9.29 -9.69
CA THR A 97 19.80 -8.67 -10.38
C THR A 97 19.35 -8.04 -11.70
N PRO A 98 19.54 -6.73 -11.92
CA PRO A 98 19.24 -6.07 -13.18
C PRO A 98 20.39 -6.20 -14.19
N SER A 99 20.08 -6.11 -15.48
CA SER A 99 21.03 -5.73 -16.54
C SER A 99 21.43 -4.25 -16.41
N LYS A 100 22.50 -3.85 -17.11
CA LYS A 100 22.99 -2.45 -17.09
C LYS A 100 21.94 -1.44 -17.59
N ASP A 101 21.09 -1.84 -18.52
CA ASP A 101 20.01 -1.02 -19.10
C ASP A 101 18.68 -1.18 -18.38
N PHE A 102 18.63 -1.96 -17.29
CA PHE A 102 17.45 -2.26 -16.51
C PHE A 102 16.28 -2.85 -17.33
N LYS A 103 16.55 -3.43 -18.51
CA LYS A 103 15.54 -4.12 -19.31
C LYS A 103 15.40 -5.60 -18.98
N THR A 104 16.41 -6.20 -18.37
CA THR A 104 16.36 -7.59 -17.95
C THR A 104 16.59 -7.68 -16.45
N TRP A 105 15.71 -8.40 -15.77
CA TRP A 105 15.80 -8.67 -14.33
C TRP A 105 15.85 -10.17 -14.10
N THR A 106 16.92 -10.65 -13.49
CA THR A 106 17.04 -12.06 -13.10
C THR A 106 16.64 -12.20 -11.65
N ILE A 107 15.67 -13.07 -11.37
CA ILE A 107 15.20 -13.41 -10.03
C ILE A 107 15.59 -14.84 -9.72
N LYS A 108 16.26 -15.04 -8.59
CA LYS A 108 16.45 -16.34 -7.96
C LYS A 108 15.41 -16.52 -6.86
N ILE A 109 14.61 -17.57 -6.90
CA ILE A 109 13.62 -17.90 -5.87
C ILE A 109 14.26 -18.75 -4.76
N ARG A 110 13.65 -18.71 -3.56
CA ARG A 110 14.06 -19.58 -2.45
C ARG A 110 13.58 -21.00 -2.70
N PRO A 111 14.44 -22.01 -2.55
CA PRO A 111 14.02 -23.40 -2.66
C PRO A 111 13.22 -23.88 -1.43
N GLY A 112 12.45 -24.96 -1.58
CA GLY A 112 11.78 -25.65 -0.49
C GLY A 112 10.54 -24.96 0.07
N ILE A 113 10.05 -23.91 -0.54
CA ILE A 113 8.79 -23.26 -0.17
C ILE A 113 7.63 -24.01 -0.81
N LYS A 114 6.57 -24.27 0.00
CA LYS A 114 5.34 -24.90 -0.46
C LYS A 114 4.15 -23.97 -0.33
N PHE A 115 3.23 -24.08 -1.27
CA PHE A 115 1.90 -23.52 -1.14
C PHE A 115 1.05 -24.29 -0.12
N HIS A 116 -0.05 -23.71 0.31
CA HIS A 116 -0.94 -24.33 1.28
C HIS A 116 -1.62 -25.61 0.79
N ASP A 117 -1.73 -25.80 -0.52
CA ASP A 117 -2.21 -27.03 -1.17
C ASP A 117 -1.14 -28.13 -1.25
N GLY A 118 0.08 -27.86 -0.75
CA GLY A 118 1.20 -28.79 -0.73
C GLY A 118 2.09 -28.76 -1.99
N THR A 119 1.68 -28.04 -3.04
CA THR A 119 2.49 -27.89 -4.26
C THR A 119 3.71 -26.99 -4.01
N ASP A 120 4.76 -27.17 -4.83
CA ASP A 120 6.01 -26.42 -4.67
C ASP A 120 5.91 -25.02 -5.29
N PHE A 121 6.40 -24.00 -4.56
CA PHE A 121 6.72 -22.73 -5.14
C PHE A 121 8.00 -22.86 -5.96
N ASN A 122 7.87 -23.12 -7.24
CA ASN A 122 8.94 -23.32 -8.20
C ASN A 122 8.98 -22.20 -9.27
N VAL A 123 9.96 -22.26 -10.17
CA VAL A 123 10.13 -21.26 -11.24
C VAL A 123 8.87 -21.14 -12.12
N ALA A 124 8.19 -22.25 -12.40
CA ALA A 124 6.98 -22.22 -13.22
C ALA A 124 5.84 -21.45 -12.51
N ALA A 125 5.66 -21.70 -11.21
CA ALA A 125 4.68 -20.96 -10.40
C ALA A 125 5.05 -19.47 -10.28
N ALA A 126 6.35 -19.17 -10.12
CA ALA A 126 6.84 -17.80 -10.07
C ALA A 126 6.55 -17.03 -11.36
N ILE A 127 6.90 -17.61 -12.51
CA ILE A 127 6.63 -17.04 -13.84
C ILE A 127 5.13 -16.82 -14.04
N ALA A 128 4.30 -17.79 -13.69
CA ALA A 128 2.86 -17.71 -13.81
C ALA A 128 2.28 -16.51 -13.04
N ASN A 129 2.74 -16.31 -11.80
CA ASN A 129 2.28 -15.18 -10.99
C ASN A 129 2.73 -13.82 -11.54
N VAL A 130 3.97 -13.73 -12.07
CA VAL A 130 4.45 -12.50 -12.73
C VAL A 130 3.63 -12.19 -13.97
N GLN A 131 3.34 -13.19 -14.81
CA GLN A 131 2.51 -13.03 -16.02
C GLN A 131 1.08 -12.65 -15.65
N ALA A 132 0.50 -13.25 -14.62
CA ALA A 132 -0.81 -12.86 -14.11
C ALA A 132 -0.84 -11.39 -13.68
N SER A 133 0.20 -10.92 -12.98
CA SER A 133 0.31 -9.53 -12.55
C SER A 133 0.57 -8.55 -13.70
N ALA A 134 1.05 -9.01 -14.83
CA ALA A 134 1.22 -8.21 -16.05
C ALA A 134 -0.09 -8.01 -16.84
N GLY A 135 -1.18 -8.62 -16.41
CA GLY A 135 -2.45 -8.54 -17.12
C GLY A 135 -2.57 -9.49 -18.31
N ALA A 136 -1.59 -10.36 -18.55
CA ALA A 136 -1.62 -11.30 -19.66
C ALA A 136 -2.89 -12.17 -19.66
N TYR A 137 -3.32 -12.59 -18.47
CA TYR A 137 -4.57 -13.35 -18.31
C TYR A 137 -5.82 -12.48 -18.40
N TYR A 138 -5.73 -11.25 -17.92
CA TYR A 138 -6.84 -10.30 -17.95
C TYR A 138 -7.31 -10.01 -19.39
N LEU A 139 -6.39 -10.02 -20.33
CA LEU A 139 -6.63 -9.69 -21.74
C LEU A 139 -6.93 -10.92 -22.59
N GLY A 140 -7.01 -12.11 -22.00
CA GLY A 140 -7.18 -13.35 -22.77
C GLY A 140 -5.98 -13.71 -23.66
N LEU A 141 -4.83 -13.04 -23.47
CA LEU A 141 -3.60 -13.29 -24.24
C LEU A 141 -2.95 -14.62 -23.85
N VAL A 142 -3.24 -15.09 -22.65
CA VAL A 142 -2.87 -16.42 -22.17
C VAL A 142 -4.14 -17.08 -21.64
N THR A 143 -4.73 -17.95 -22.43
CA THR A 143 -5.94 -18.68 -22.07
C THR A 143 -5.66 -19.99 -21.34
N THR A 144 -4.42 -20.47 -21.46
CA THR A 144 -4.01 -21.73 -20.85
C THR A 144 -2.61 -21.61 -20.24
N MET A 145 -2.39 -22.32 -19.14
CA MET A 145 -1.07 -22.55 -18.57
C MET A 145 -0.86 -24.05 -18.39
N ARG A 146 0.17 -24.58 -19.06
CA ARG A 146 0.44 -26.05 -19.10
C ARG A 146 -0.81 -26.88 -19.46
N GLY A 147 -1.62 -26.40 -20.41
CA GLY A 147 -2.84 -27.08 -20.84
C GLY A 147 -4.08 -26.84 -19.97
N ASN A 148 -3.97 -26.11 -18.85
CA ASN A 148 -5.12 -25.77 -18.01
C ASN A 148 -5.62 -24.35 -18.33
N PRO A 149 -6.95 -24.13 -18.40
CA PRO A 149 -7.51 -22.81 -18.58
C PRO A 149 -7.13 -21.91 -17.39
N VAL A 150 -6.67 -20.69 -17.66
CA VAL A 150 -6.38 -19.69 -16.66
C VAL A 150 -7.42 -18.61 -16.73
N HIS A 151 -8.19 -18.44 -15.67
CA HIS A 151 -9.21 -17.42 -15.58
C HIS A 151 -8.63 -16.13 -15.03
N THR A 152 -8.98 -15.04 -15.66
CA THR A 152 -8.63 -13.69 -15.23
C THR A 152 -9.36 -13.37 -13.94
N LEU A 153 -8.63 -12.90 -12.95
CA LEU A 153 -9.25 -12.30 -11.79
C LEU A 153 -9.81 -10.94 -12.20
N GLY A 154 -11.10 -10.77 -12.08
CA GLY A 154 -11.75 -9.48 -12.35
C GLY A 154 -11.05 -8.33 -11.61
N SER A 155 -10.91 -7.18 -12.26
CA SER A 155 -10.36 -5.94 -11.74
C SER A 155 -8.88 -5.95 -11.30
N GLY A 156 -8.03 -6.77 -11.89
CA GLY A 156 -6.58 -6.69 -11.65
C GLY A 156 -5.96 -5.43 -12.24
N ILE A 157 -5.40 -4.55 -11.42
CA ILE A 157 -4.48 -3.52 -11.91
C ILE A 157 -3.23 -4.28 -12.38
N PRO A 158 -2.82 -4.18 -13.64
CA PRO A 158 -1.61 -4.84 -14.11
C PRO A 158 -0.39 -4.13 -13.54
N PHE A 159 0.11 -4.61 -12.42
CA PHE A 159 1.30 -4.07 -11.79
C PHE A 159 2.56 -4.20 -12.65
N SER A 160 2.56 -5.11 -13.60
CA SER A 160 3.71 -5.48 -14.41
C SER A 160 3.52 -5.18 -15.90
N ALA A 161 2.79 -4.13 -16.26
CA ALA A 161 2.48 -3.80 -17.67
C ALA A 161 3.71 -3.59 -18.57
N ASN A 162 4.87 -3.22 -18.00
CA ASN A 162 6.12 -3.09 -18.72
C ASN A 162 6.80 -4.45 -19.01
N LEU A 163 6.22 -5.57 -18.54
CA LEU A 163 6.75 -6.91 -18.81
C LEU A 163 6.58 -7.27 -20.28
N LYS A 164 7.68 -7.61 -20.94
CA LYS A 164 7.71 -8.10 -22.33
C LYS A 164 7.62 -9.61 -22.38
N SER A 165 8.46 -10.29 -21.62
CA SER A 165 8.55 -11.74 -21.60
C SER A 165 9.13 -12.25 -20.28
N THR A 166 8.94 -13.56 -20.04
CA THR A 166 9.57 -14.30 -18.95
C THR A 166 10.16 -15.59 -19.49
N SER A 167 11.28 -16.01 -18.94
CA SER A 167 11.89 -17.30 -19.28
C SER A 167 12.61 -17.91 -18.07
N ALA A 168 12.53 -19.23 -17.93
CA ALA A 168 13.32 -19.94 -16.95
C ALA A 168 14.81 -19.90 -17.35
N VAL A 169 15.68 -19.71 -16.37
CA VAL A 169 17.15 -19.79 -16.53
C VAL A 169 17.63 -21.15 -16.06
N ASP A 170 17.19 -21.56 -14.88
CA ASP A 170 17.47 -22.84 -14.26
C ASP A 170 16.29 -23.24 -13.34
N SER A 171 16.45 -24.29 -12.53
CA SER A 171 15.40 -24.78 -11.61
C SER A 171 15.03 -23.79 -10.50
N THR A 172 15.84 -22.76 -10.25
CA THR A 172 15.67 -21.78 -9.16
C THR A 172 15.64 -20.33 -9.64
N SER A 173 15.89 -20.09 -10.92
CA SER A 173 16.06 -18.73 -11.45
C SER A 173 15.25 -18.52 -12.74
N PHE A 174 14.70 -17.33 -12.89
CA PHE A 174 14.02 -16.91 -14.11
C PHE A 174 14.35 -15.46 -14.46
N LYS A 175 14.20 -15.11 -15.72
CA LYS A 175 14.34 -13.76 -16.25
C LYS A 175 12.99 -13.13 -16.52
N MET A 176 12.92 -11.84 -16.29
CA MET A 176 11.88 -10.95 -16.79
C MET A 176 12.52 -9.96 -17.75
N GLU A 177 12.05 -9.92 -18.98
CA GLU A 177 12.40 -8.90 -19.96
C GLU A 177 11.35 -7.81 -19.98
N LEU A 178 11.77 -6.57 -20.02
CA LEU A 178 10.91 -5.39 -20.02
C LEU A 178 10.96 -4.72 -21.40
N TRP A 179 9.87 -4.07 -21.77
CA TRP A 179 9.82 -3.21 -22.95
C TRP A 179 10.76 -2.01 -22.81
N ASN A 180 10.79 -1.40 -21.62
CA ASN A 180 11.62 -0.23 -21.32
C ASN A 180 12.43 -0.49 -20.05
N GLY A 181 13.65 0.06 -19.98
CA GLY A 181 14.46 0.01 -18.78
C GLY A 181 13.75 0.67 -17.62
N GLN A 182 13.68 -0.02 -16.46
CA GLN A 182 12.97 0.49 -15.28
C GLN A 182 13.74 0.14 -14.02
N VAL A 183 14.26 1.17 -13.33
CA VAL A 183 15.12 1.00 -12.13
C VAL A 183 14.36 0.57 -10.89
N ASP A 184 13.08 0.89 -10.78
CA ASP A 184 12.21 0.57 -9.65
C ASP A 184 11.32 -0.67 -9.89
N TRP A 185 11.71 -1.53 -10.82
CA TRP A 185 10.95 -2.74 -11.15
C TRP A 185 10.61 -3.63 -9.94
N PRO A 186 11.53 -3.87 -8.97
CA PRO A 186 11.18 -4.59 -7.75
C PRO A 186 10.06 -3.92 -6.93
N ALA A 187 10.02 -2.59 -6.88
CA ALA A 187 8.95 -1.85 -6.21
C ALA A 187 7.64 -1.95 -6.98
N THR A 188 7.69 -1.94 -8.30
CA THR A 188 6.53 -2.20 -9.18
C THR A 188 5.96 -3.59 -8.92
N ILE A 189 6.79 -4.62 -8.86
CA ILE A 189 6.36 -5.98 -8.51
C ILE A 189 5.85 -6.08 -7.08
N TYR A 190 6.43 -5.36 -6.14
CA TYR A 190 5.94 -5.31 -4.74
C TYR A 190 4.55 -4.68 -4.65
N ALA A 191 4.25 -3.68 -5.49
CA ALA A 191 2.97 -3.00 -5.61
C ALA A 191 2.38 -2.59 -4.25
N SER A 192 3.18 -1.91 -3.42
CA SER A 192 2.80 -1.53 -2.04
C SER A 192 2.34 -2.70 -1.17
N GLY A 193 2.90 -3.89 -1.37
CA GLY A 193 2.54 -5.10 -0.67
C GLY A 193 1.19 -5.68 -1.10
N ARG A 194 0.79 -5.43 -2.34
CA ARG A 194 -0.48 -5.88 -2.92
C ARG A 194 -0.33 -6.95 -3.99
N ASN A 195 0.89 -7.28 -4.41
CA ASN A 195 1.12 -8.32 -5.41
C ASN A 195 1.62 -9.60 -4.74
N PHE A 196 0.69 -10.49 -4.47
CA PHE A 196 0.93 -11.77 -3.81
C PHE A 196 1.15 -12.90 -4.80
N VAL A 197 1.90 -13.90 -4.35
CA VAL A 197 2.11 -15.16 -5.06
C VAL A 197 1.06 -16.17 -4.61
N ARG A 198 0.43 -16.83 -5.58
CA ARG A 198 -0.65 -17.80 -5.40
C ARG A 198 -0.27 -19.16 -6.00
N ALA A 199 -0.86 -20.23 -5.48
CA ALA A 199 -0.74 -21.53 -6.10
C ALA A 199 -1.27 -21.55 -7.54
N LEU A 200 -0.75 -22.44 -8.36
CA LEU A 200 -1.23 -22.60 -9.73
C LEU A 200 -2.69 -23.04 -9.79
N SER A 201 -3.16 -23.78 -8.77
CA SER A 201 -4.58 -24.13 -8.58
C SER A 201 -5.48 -22.89 -8.45
N ASP A 202 -5.03 -21.86 -7.71
CA ASP A 202 -5.76 -20.60 -7.57
C ASP A 202 -5.79 -19.79 -8.87
N LEU A 203 -4.69 -19.82 -9.63
CA LEU A 203 -4.63 -19.16 -10.95
C LEU A 203 -5.53 -19.85 -11.96
N ALA A 204 -5.68 -21.18 -11.87
CA ALA A 204 -6.50 -21.99 -12.78
C ALA A 204 -7.99 -21.97 -12.43
N SER A 205 -8.37 -21.72 -11.16
CA SER A 205 -9.76 -21.77 -10.70
C SER A 205 -10.12 -20.59 -9.80
N PRO A 206 -10.62 -19.47 -10.36
CA PRO A 206 -11.07 -18.30 -9.58
C PRO A 206 -12.17 -18.62 -8.57
N SER A 207 -13.07 -19.55 -8.87
CA SER A 207 -14.15 -19.97 -7.98
C SER A 207 -13.60 -20.68 -6.73
N GLN A 208 -12.64 -21.58 -6.90
CA GLN A 208 -11.93 -22.21 -5.78
C GLN A 208 -11.12 -21.19 -4.99
N CYS A 209 -10.38 -20.33 -5.66
CA CYS A 209 -9.62 -19.25 -5.06
C CYS A 209 -10.52 -18.32 -4.23
N ALA A 210 -11.76 -18.03 -4.70
CA ALA A 210 -12.69 -17.14 -4.01
C ALA A 210 -13.15 -17.65 -2.63
N THR A 211 -13.08 -18.96 -2.39
CA THR A 211 -13.54 -19.60 -1.15
C THR A 211 -12.40 -20.15 -0.29
N LYS A 212 -11.30 -20.57 -0.91
CA LYS A 212 -10.17 -21.22 -0.23
C LYS A 212 -8.85 -20.92 -0.92
N GLY A 213 -8.45 -19.66 -0.94
CA GLY A 213 -7.20 -19.24 -1.59
C GLY A 213 -5.96 -19.86 -0.95
N GLN A 214 -4.97 -20.21 -1.80
CA GLN A 214 -3.76 -20.95 -1.46
C GLN A 214 -2.51 -20.08 -1.65
N GLY A 215 -1.92 -19.62 -0.56
CA GLY A 215 -0.67 -18.88 -0.54
C GLY A 215 0.50 -19.67 0.00
N THR A 216 1.60 -18.99 0.31
CA THR A 216 2.81 -19.54 0.95
C THR A 216 2.93 -19.11 2.40
N GLY A 217 1.99 -18.32 2.90
CA GLY A 217 2.10 -17.58 4.14
C GLY A 217 2.04 -18.41 5.43
N PRO A 218 2.20 -17.72 6.58
CA PRO A 218 2.28 -18.36 7.89
C PRO A 218 0.96 -18.98 8.36
N PHE A 219 -0.17 -18.55 7.80
CA PHE A 219 -1.49 -19.09 8.13
C PHE A 219 -2.22 -19.51 6.86
N LYS A 220 -3.22 -20.39 7.01
CA LYS A 220 -4.11 -20.88 5.96
C LYS A 220 -5.54 -20.44 6.26
N PHE A 221 -6.36 -20.14 5.26
CA PHE A 221 -7.79 -19.93 5.45
C PHE A 221 -8.43 -21.19 5.99
N SER A 222 -9.22 -21.04 7.05
CA SER A 222 -10.02 -22.10 7.67
C SER A 222 -11.51 -21.90 7.38
N SER A 223 -12.02 -20.67 7.60
CA SER A 223 -13.38 -20.30 7.28
C SER A 223 -13.50 -18.81 6.91
N VAL A 224 -14.45 -18.49 6.06
CA VAL A 224 -14.84 -17.12 5.70
C VAL A 224 -16.35 -17.03 5.75
N SER A 225 -16.84 -16.04 6.47
CA SER A 225 -18.25 -15.74 6.60
C SER A 225 -18.50 -14.22 6.51
N PRO A 226 -19.75 -13.78 6.38
CA PRO A 226 -20.08 -12.35 6.41
C PRO A 226 -19.69 -11.63 7.70
N THR A 227 -19.47 -12.34 8.79
CA THR A 227 -19.16 -11.76 10.10
C THR A 227 -17.73 -11.93 10.55
N GLU A 228 -17.02 -12.95 10.03
CA GLU A 228 -15.63 -13.23 10.41
C GLU A 228 -14.86 -14.03 9.38
N THR A 229 -13.55 -13.91 9.43
CA THR A 229 -12.59 -14.77 8.72
C THR A 229 -11.67 -15.42 9.73
N LYS A 230 -11.55 -16.75 9.71
CA LYS A 230 -10.62 -17.50 10.53
C LYS A 230 -9.47 -18.03 9.70
N VAL A 231 -8.25 -17.84 10.20
CA VAL A 231 -7.04 -18.43 9.65
C VAL A 231 -6.36 -19.30 10.72
N VAL A 232 -5.75 -20.41 10.30
CA VAL A 232 -5.06 -21.36 11.18
C VAL A 232 -3.60 -21.49 10.80
N LYS A 233 -2.77 -21.85 11.76
CA LYS A 233 -1.33 -22.05 11.59
C LYS A 233 -1.01 -22.93 10.39
N ASN A 234 -0.09 -22.47 9.55
CA ASN A 234 0.58 -23.30 8.56
C ASN A 234 1.77 -24.03 9.24
N THR A 235 1.59 -25.29 9.57
CA THR A 235 2.63 -26.09 10.24
C THR A 235 3.84 -26.37 9.35
N SER A 236 3.67 -26.26 8.03
CA SER A 236 4.73 -26.41 7.01
C SER A 236 5.29 -25.07 6.55
N TYR A 237 5.09 -24.00 7.31
CA TYR A 237 5.60 -22.68 6.93
C TYR A 237 7.12 -22.69 6.85
N TRP A 238 7.67 -22.13 5.80
CA TRP A 238 9.09 -22.23 5.45
C TRP A 238 10.05 -21.48 6.38
N ARG A 239 9.55 -20.58 7.24
CA ARG A 239 10.41 -19.77 8.11
C ARG A 239 10.48 -20.31 9.52
N LYS A 240 11.69 -20.23 10.07
CA LYS A 240 11.98 -20.43 11.49
C LYS A 240 12.48 -19.13 12.11
N ASP A 241 12.38 -19.00 13.41
CA ASP A 241 12.99 -17.90 14.13
C ASP A 241 14.52 -18.10 14.29
N LYS A 242 15.19 -17.15 14.92
CA LYS A 242 16.65 -17.20 15.14
C LYS A 242 17.08 -18.36 16.07
N ALA A 243 16.17 -18.89 16.87
CA ALA A 243 16.41 -20.03 17.75
C ALA A 243 16.11 -21.37 17.05
N GLY A 244 15.67 -21.35 15.79
CA GLY A 244 15.28 -22.55 15.03
C GLY A 244 13.84 -22.99 15.27
N GLU A 245 13.04 -22.27 16.06
CA GLU A 245 11.64 -22.60 16.30
C GLU A 245 10.76 -22.30 15.09
N GLN A 246 9.80 -23.17 14.84
CA GLN A 246 8.89 -23.07 13.70
C GLN A 246 7.90 -21.91 13.87
N LEU A 247 7.89 -21.00 12.90
CA LEU A 247 6.90 -19.92 12.82
C LEU A 247 5.63 -20.40 12.08
N PRO A 248 4.48 -19.73 12.27
CA PRO A 248 4.18 -18.73 13.28
C PRO A 248 3.98 -19.34 14.68
N TYR A 249 3.98 -18.51 15.73
CA TYR A 249 3.72 -19.04 17.07
C TYR A 249 2.23 -19.26 17.37
N LEU A 250 1.34 -18.33 16.93
CA LEU A 250 -0.11 -18.44 17.13
C LEU A 250 -0.68 -19.67 16.41
N ASN A 251 -1.71 -20.30 17.00
CA ASN A 251 -2.43 -21.42 16.40
C ASN A 251 -3.49 -20.93 15.42
N SER A 252 -4.22 -19.86 15.76
CA SER A 252 -5.22 -19.27 14.88
C SER A 252 -5.41 -17.78 15.13
N ILE A 253 -5.98 -17.10 14.14
CA ILE A 253 -6.44 -15.74 14.21
C ILE A 253 -7.87 -15.69 13.68
N THR A 254 -8.82 -15.18 14.48
CA THR A 254 -10.18 -14.89 14.05
C THR A 254 -10.32 -13.38 13.83
N PHE A 255 -10.53 -12.96 12.60
CA PHE A 255 -10.81 -11.57 12.24
C PHE A 255 -12.31 -11.33 12.27
N LYS A 256 -12.82 -10.65 13.29
CA LYS A 256 -14.23 -10.28 13.42
C LYS A 256 -14.52 -8.92 12.79
N TYR A 257 -15.59 -8.84 12.02
CA TYR A 257 -16.03 -7.58 11.41
C TYR A 257 -16.79 -6.76 12.43
N VAL A 258 -16.16 -5.70 12.90
CA VAL A 258 -16.70 -4.78 13.89
C VAL A 258 -16.60 -3.37 13.32
N ASN A 259 -17.60 -2.96 12.56
CA ASN A 259 -17.59 -1.68 11.84
C ASN A 259 -17.48 -0.48 12.80
N GLN A 260 -18.17 -0.51 13.94
CA GLN A 260 -18.20 0.61 14.87
C GLN A 260 -16.90 0.73 15.67
N PRO A 261 -16.13 1.83 15.57
CA PRO A 261 -14.84 1.97 16.24
C PRO A 261 -14.95 1.96 17.77
N THR A 262 -16.06 2.44 18.32
CA THR A 262 -16.33 2.38 19.78
C THR A 262 -16.47 0.94 20.26
N GLN A 263 -17.14 0.07 19.49
CA GLN A 263 -17.25 -1.35 19.82
C GLN A 263 -15.89 -2.05 19.78
N ARG A 264 -15.01 -1.69 18.83
CA ARG A 264 -13.64 -2.21 18.78
C ARG A 264 -12.86 -1.83 20.04
N VAL A 265 -12.97 -0.57 20.52
CA VAL A 265 -12.35 -0.15 21.79
C VAL A 265 -12.92 -0.91 22.99
N ASN A 266 -14.24 -1.07 23.05
CA ASN A 266 -14.90 -1.81 24.14
C ASN A 266 -14.47 -3.27 24.16
N GLY A 267 -14.39 -3.91 22.99
CA GLY A 267 -13.88 -5.28 22.85
C GLY A 267 -12.43 -5.45 23.32
N LEU A 268 -11.55 -4.47 23.04
CA LEU A 268 -10.18 -4.47 23.58
C LEU A 268 -10.15 -4.32 25.11
N LYS A 269 -11.01 -3.46 25.66
CA LYS A 269 -11.08 -3.22 27.13
C LYS A 269 -11.65 -4.43 27.88
N SER A 270 -12.64 -5.10 27.33
CA SER A 270 -13.25 -6.31 27.93
C SER A 270 -12.41 -7.57 27.71
N GLY A 271 -11.44 -7.55 26.76
CA GLY A 271 -10.68 -8.74 26.38
C GLY A 271 -11.40 -9.68 25.41
N THR A 272 -12.57 -9.29 24.86
CA THR A 272 -13.23 -10.04 23.78
C THR A 272 -12.53 -9.87 22.43
N LEU A 273 -11.68 -8.86 22.31
CA LEU A 273 -10.74 -8.65 21.20
C LEU A 273 -9.32 -8.55 21.78
N ASP A 274 -8.39 -9.29 21.22
CA ASP A 274 -6.95 -9.20 21.54
C ASP A 274 -6.28 -8.05 20.79
N ALA A 275 -6.77 -7.73 19.60
CA ALA A 275 -6.32 -6.60 18.78
C ALA A 275 -7.51 -5.98 18.02
N ALA A 276 -7.35 -4.73 17.59
CA ALA A 276 -8.35 -4.06 16.76
C ALA A 276 -7.70 -3.01 15.86
N GLN A 277 -8.15 -2.95 14.60
CA GLN A 277 -7.71 -1.98 13.60
C GLN A 277 -8.48 -0.66 13.74
N PHE A 278 -7.79 0.46 13.48
CA PHE A 278 -8.34 1.81 13.44
C PHE A 278 -7.78 2.59 12.25
N THR A 279 -8.56 3.53 11.73
CA THR A 279 -8.08 4.55 10.79
C THR A 279 -7.77 5.83 11.55
N THR A 280 -6.76 6.60 11.10
CA THR A 280 -6.41 7.85 11.79
C THR A 280 -7.32 9.02 11.41
N VAL A 281 -8.16 8.86 10.39
CA VAL A 281 -9.16 9.85 10.00
C VAL A 281 -10.49 9.52 10.68
N GLY A 282 -10.98 10.42 11.52
CA GLY A 282 -12.28 10.28 12.23
C GLY A 282 -12.26 9.39 13.47
N GLU A 283 -11.33 8.48 13.62
CA GLU A 283 -11.26 7.57 14.78
C GLU A 283 -10.21 7.96 15.83
N ILE A 284 -9.70 9.20 15.77
CA ILE A 284 -8.64 9.66 16.69
C ILE A 284 -9.03 9.55 18.16
N LYS A 285 -10.31 9.83 18.51
CA LYS A 285 -10.81 9.67 19.88
C LYS A 285 -10.61 8.24 20.37
N GLN A 286 -10.92 7.26 19.54
CA GLN A 286 -10.81 5.84 19.85
C GLN A 286 -9.35 5.41 19.96
N ILE A 287 -8.50 5.88 19.06
CA ILE A 287 -7.04 5.64 19.10
C ILE A 287 -6.44 6.18 20.40
N LEU A 288 -6.82 7.40 20.81
CA LEU A 288 -6.37 7.98 22.08
C LEU A 288 -6.89 7.20 23.28
N ASN A 289 -8.15 6.73 23.26
CA ASN A 289 -8.69 5.87 24.33
C ASN A 289 -7.89 4.56 24.48
N VAL A 290 -7.42 3.98 23.36
CA VAL A 290 -6.51 2.82 23.41
C VAL A 290 -5.14 3.21 23.96
N LYS A 291 -4.56 4.31 23.46
CA LYS A 291 -3.23 4.78 23.87
C LYS A 291 -3.14 5.12 25.36
N GLU A 292 -4.21 5.67 25.93
CA GLU A 292 -4.28 6.09 27.33
C GLU A 292 -4.62 4.93 28.29
N ASN A 293 -5.03 3.77 27.76
CA ASN A 293 -5.33 2.60 28.59
C ASN A 293 -4.05 1.85 28.97
N LYS A 294 -3.81 1.70 30.28
CA LYS A 294 -2.60 1.06 30.82
C LYS A 294 -2.44 -0.43 30.47
N ASN A 295 -3.53 -1.12 30.12
CA ASN A 295 -3.51 -2.55 29.78
C ASN A 295 -3.40 -2.79 28.25
N LEU A 296 -3.48 -1.73 27.47
CA LEU A 296 -3.41 -1.78 26.02
C LEU A 296 -2.09 -1.19 25.50
N GLN A 297 -1.78 -1.51 24.29
CA GLN A 297 -0.66 -0.93 23.51
C GLN A 297 -1.15 -0.57 22.12
N LEU A 298 -0.43 0.32 21.45
CA LEU A 298 -0.80 0.85 20.16
C LEU A 298 0.40 0.83 19.21
N ILE A 299 0.20 0.29 18.02
CA ILE A 299 1.10 0.51 16.89
C ILE A 299 0.40 1.41 15.86
N GLN A 300 1.16 2.28 15.22
CA GLN A 300 0.67 3.12 14.12
C GLN A 300 1.53 2.89 12.90
N SER A 301 0.90 2.81 11.72
CA SER A 301 1.62 2.84 10.46
C SER A 301 2.28 4.21 10.29
N ARG A 302 3.35 4.28 9.49
CA ARG A 302 3.85 5.55 9.00
C ARG A 302 2.76 6.19 8.14
N TYR A 303 2.66 7.52 8.17
CA TYR A 303 1.64 8.28 7.40
C TYR A 303 2.04 8.37 5.92
N ASP A 304 2.22 7.21 5.28
CA ASP A 304 2.68 7.11 3.89
C ASP A 304 1.51 6.97 2.90
N TYR A 305 0.27 7.12 3.40
CA TYR A 305 -0.94 7.14 2.59
C TYR A 305 -1.30 8.56 2.20
N TYR A 306 -1.60 8.73 0.92
CA TYR A 306 -1.97 10.01 0.35
C TYR A 306 -3.46 9.99 -0.02
N PRO A 307 -4.36 10.35 0.92
CA PRO A 307 -5.74 10.55 0.59
C PRO A 307 -5.85 11.72 -0.38
N MET A 308 -6.65 11.53 -1.41
CA MET A 308 -6.95 12.55 -2.38
C MET A 308 -8.34 12.36 -2.95
N SER A 309 -8.86 13.40 -3.54
CA SER A 309 -10.03 13.27 -4.40
C SER A 309 -9.62 13.47 -5.84
N MET A 310 -10.03 12.56 -6.70
CA MET A 310 -9.81 12.64 -8.13
C MET A 310 -10.95 13.40 -8.77
N PHE A 311 -10.63 14.45 -9.51
CA PHE A 311 -11.58 15.13 -10.36
C PHE A 311 -11.80 14.32 -11.64
N ASN A 312 -13.05 14.23 -12.11
CA ASN A 312 -13.35 13.64 -13.40
C ASN A 312 -13.19 14.69 -14.51
N HIS A 313 -12.07 14.61 -15.22
CA HIS A 313 -11.69 15.59 -16.22
C HIS A 313 -12.51 15.49 -17.54
N ALA A 314 -13.33 14.44 -17.69
CA ALA A 314 -14.12 14.25 -18.90
C ALA A 314 -15.53 14.84 -18.82
N ILE A 315 -16.00 15.23 -17.64
CA ILE A 315 -17.36 15.74 -17.44
C ILE A 315 -17.37 17.07 -16.67
N GLU A 316 -18.43 17.85 -16.88
CA GLU A 316 -18.66 19.07 -16.10
C GLU A 316 -18.85 18.76 -14.59
N PRO A 317 -18.38 19.65 -13.72
CA PRO A 317 -17.70 20.90 -14.00
C PRO A 317 -16.17 20.73 -14.15
N PHE A 318 -15.61 19.55 -13.90
CA PHE A 318 -14.18 19.34 -13.72
C PHE A 318 -13.39 19.09 -15.02
N ASN A 319 -14.03 19.05 -16.18
CA ASN A 319 -13.36 19.26 -17.46
C ASN A 319 -12.78 20.69 -17.58
N ASN A 320 -13.30 21.64 -16.80
CA ASN A 320 -12.82 23.03 -16.73
C ASN A 320 -11.70 23.21 -15.69
N LEU A 321 -10.58 23.80 -16.09
CA LEU A 321 -9.43 24.03 -15.20
C LEU A 321 -9.76 25.01 -14.07
N ASN A 322 -10.53 26.10 -14.37
CA ASN A 322 -10.88 27.09 -13.36
C ASN A 322 -11.80 26.50 -12.28
N ALA A 323 -12.66 25.52 -12.62
CA ALA A 323 -13.46 24.78 -11.64
C ALA A 323 -12.55 24.00 -10.67
N ARG A 324 -11.56 23.26 -11.18
CA ARG A 324 -10.62 22.48 -10.34
C ARG A 324 -9.76 23.39 -9.46
N LEU A 325 -9.22 24.46 -10.03
CA LEU A 325 -8.42 25.46 -9.29
C LEU A 325 -9.25 26.19 -8.23
N ALA A 326 -10.54 26.46 -8.52
CA ALA A 326 -11.46 27.06 -7.55
C ALA A 326 -11.66 26.14 -6.33
N VAL A 327 -11.94 24.85 -6.55
CA VAL A 327 -12.08 23.88 -5.46
C VAL A 327 -10.78 23.73 -4.68
N ALA A 328 -9.64 23.62 -5.36
CA ALA A 328 -8.33 23.50 -4.71
C ALA A 328 -7.99 24.73 -3.86
N ALA A 329 -8.25 25.93 -4.37
CA ALA A 329 -8.02 27.18 -3.63
C ALA A 329 -9.04 27.42 -2.50
N ALA A 330 -10.27 26.88 -2.63
CA ALA A 330 -11.30 26.96 -1.60
C ALA A 330 -11.09 25.93 -0.47
N TYR A 331 -10.30 24.88 -0.72
CA TYR A 331 -10.12 23.80 0.24
C TYR A 331 -9.22 24.20 1.41
N ASP A 332 -9.84 24.53 2.54
CA ASP A 332 -9.14 24.71 3.82
C ASP A 332 -8.75 23.36 4.42
N ALA A 333 -7.63 22.82 3.94
CA ALA A 333 -7.09 21.55 4.41
C ALA A 333 -6.75 21.58 5.91
N ALA A 334 -6.44 22.76 6.48
CA ALA A 334 -6.16 22.90 7.90
C ALA A 334 -7.43 22.79 8.73
N ALA A 335 -8.52 23.42 8.32
CA ALA A 335 -9.82 23.28 8.97
C ALA A 335 -10.35 21.86 8.87
N PHE A 336 -10.22 21.23 7.68
CA PHE A 336 -10.58 19.82 7.48
C PHE A 336 -9.76 18.92 8.40
N TYR A 337 -8.45 19.08 8.45
CA TYR A 337 -7.54 18.33 9.32
C TYR A 337 -7.91 18.48 10.80
N LYS A 338 -8.14 19.71 11.24
CA LYS A 338 -8.53 19.99 12.64
C LYS A 338 -9.83 19.26 13.01
N SER A 339 -10.81 19.24 12.12
CA SER A 339 -12.11 18.61 12.37
C SER A 339 -12.09 17.08 12.33
N ARG A 340 -11.19 16.48 11.52
CA ARG A 340 -11.21 15.05 11.23
C ARG A 340 -10.05 14.26 11.86
N ASN A 341 -8.91 14.91 12.04
CA ASN A 341 -7.67 14.27 12.49
C ASN A 341 -7.24 14.73 13.88
N CYS A 342 -8.04 15.56 14.57
CA CYS A 342 -7.71 16.10 15.89
C CYS A 342 -8.80 15.81 16.92
N TYR A 343 -8.40 15.52 18.15
CA TYR A 343 -9.28 15.39 19.30
C TYR A 343 -8.58 15.89 20.56
N LYS A 344 -9.20 16.81 21.32
CA LYS A 344 -8.63 17.43 22.53
C LYS A 344 -7.20 17.97 22.32
N GLY A 345 -6.97 18.66 21.21
CA GLY A 345 -5.65 19.24 20.87
C GLY A 345 -4.59 18.26 20.38
N LYS A 346 -4.85 16.95 20.40
CA LYS A 346 -3.97 15.93 19.86
C LYS A 346 -4.39 15.60 18.43
N CYS A 347 -3.46 15.59 17.47
CA CYS A 347 -3.73 15.35 16.07
C CYS A 347 -2.88 14.19 15.52
N LEU A 348 -3.41 13.46 14.52
CA LEU A 348 -2.72 12.39 13.81
C LEU A 348 -2.70 12.67 12.30
N GLY A 349 -1.57 12.38 11.66
CA GLY A 349 -1.36 12.69 10.25
C GLY A 349 -0.73 14.08 10.03
N ALA A 350 -0.83 14.58 8.81
CA ALA A 350 -0.28 15.89 8.43
C ALA A 350 -1.13 16.57 7.36
N ILE A 351 -1.08 17.88 7.32
CA ILE A 351 -1.68 18.70 6.27
C ILE A 351 -0.83 18.54 4.99
N PRO A 352 -1.44 18.29 3.81
CA PRO A 352 -0.71 18.10 2.58
C PRO A 352 -0.01 19.39 2.15
N THR A 353 1.19 19.27 1.65
CA THR A 353 1.98 20.35 1.02
C THR A 353 2.41 19.98 -0.39
N SER A 354 2.00 18.82 -0.85
CA SER A 354 2.23 18.25 -2.17
C SER A 354 1.18 17.16 -2.43
N VAL A 355 1.02 16.76 -3.67
CA VAL A 355 0.16 15.61 -4.05
C VAL A 355 0.79 14.26 -3.71
N VAL A 356 2.07 14.24 -3.35
CA VAL A 356 2.78 13.06 -2.84
C VAL A 356 3.47 13.39 -1.52
N GLY A 357 3.75 12.40 -0.69
CA GLY A 357 4.36 12.62 0.60
C GLY A 357 5.86 12.82 0.58
N LYS A 358 6.39 13.26 1.71
CA LYS A 358 7.81 13.64 1.87
C LYS A 358 8.79 12.49 1.63
N THR A 359 8.37 11.25 1.77
CA THR A 359 9.19 10.06 1.53
C THR A 359 9.27 9.65 0.06
N ASN A 360 8.39 10.19 -0.79
CA ASN A 360 8.39 9.94 -2.23
C ASN A 360 9.47 10.78 -2.91
N ILE A 361 10.24 10.19 -3.85
CA ILE A 361 11.30 10.90 -4.60
C ILE A 361 10.76 12.08 -5.42
N GLY A 362 9.46 12.08 -5.73
CA GLY A 362 8.75 13.16 -6.43
C GLY A 362 8.29 14.29 -5.54
N TYR A 363 8.52 14.25 -4.23
CA TYR A 363 8.04 15.31 -3.35
C TYR A 363 8.53 16.68 -3.82
N ASN A 364 7.55 17.55 -4.09
CA ASN A 364 7.77 18.89 -4.60
C ASN A 364 6.59 19.79 -4.19
N THR A 365 6.87 20.98 -3.70
CA THR A 365 5.85 21.97 -3.31
C THR A 365 5.56 22.99 -4.40
N ALA A 366 6.32 22.99 -5.50
CA ALA A 366 6.12 23.91 -6.60
C ALA A 366 4.78 23.64 -7.31
N GLY A 367 4.01 24.69 -7.55
CA GLY A 367 2.70 24.58 -8.18
C GLY A 367 1.57 24.13 -7.25
N PHE A 368 1.86 23.80 -5.99
CA PHE A 368 0.82 23.40 -5.04
C PHE A 368 -0.17 24.53 -4.77
N VAL A 369 -1.45 24.29 -5.04
CA VAL A 369 -2.52 25.26 -4.81
C VAL A 369 -2.84 25.32 -3.33
N LYS A 370 -2.40 26.39 -2.68
CA LYS A 370 -2.67 26.65 -1.26
C LYS A 370 -4.07 27.21 -1.08
N TYR A 371 -4.67 26.95 0.08
CA TYR A 371 -5.91 27.58 0.51
C TYR A 371 -5.81 29.12 0.38
N SER A 372 -6.73 29.70 -0.37
CA SER A 372 -6.81 31.15 -0.61
C SER A 372 -8.23 31.54 -1.07
N PRO A 373 -9.07 32.04 -0.16
CA PRO A 373 -10.41 32.51 -0.51
C PRO A 373 -10.44 33.53 -1.65
N ALA A 374 -9.45 34.40 -1.72
CA ALA A 374 -9.34 35.39 -2.79
C ALA A 374 -9.10 34.75 -4.15
N LYS A 375 -8.16 33.77 -4.25
CA LYS A 375 -7.93 33.01 -5.48
C LYS A 375 -9.13 32.15 -5.84
N ALA A 376 -9.78 31.51 -4.87
CA ALA A 376 -10.99 30.75 -5.11
C ALA A 376 -12.07 31.60 -5.77
N LYS A 377 -12.32 32.81 -5.26
CA LYS A 377 -13.25 33.80 -5.85
C LYS A 377 -12.86 34.18 -7.28
N GLN A 378 -11.57 34.42 -7.54
CA GLN A 378 -11.09 34.74 -8.90
C GLN A 378 -11.33 33.58 -9.88
N TYR A 379 -11.04 32.31 -9.48
CA TYR A 379 -11.28 31.15 -10.33
C TYR A 379 -12.78 30.90 -10.54
N LEU A 380 -13.61 31.10 -9.53
CA LEU A 380 -15.07 31.00 -9.66
C LEU A 380 -15.63 32.04 -10.65
N ALA A 381 -15.12 33.29 -10.59
CA ALA A 381 -15.52 34.32 -11.55
C ALA A 381 -15.13 33.95 -12.99
N LYS A 382 -13.92 33.40 -13.20
CA LYS A 382 -13.48 32.92 -14.52
C LYS A 382 -14.35 31.75 -14.99
N TYR A 383 -14.60 30.75 -14.13
CA TYR A 383 -15.47 29.62 -14.44
C TYR A 383 -16.87 30.09 -14.86
N LYS A 384 -17.45 31.04 -14.10
CA LYS A 384 -18.78 31.59 -14.42
C LYS A 384 -18.77 32.40 -15.74
N ALA A 385 -17.72 33.13 -16.02
CA ALA A 385 -17.58 33.87 -17.29
C ALA A 385 -17.48 32.91 -18.49
N GLU A 386 -16.79 31.77 -18.33
CA GLU A 386 -16.60 30.76 -19.38
C GLU A 386 -17.85 29.89 -19.61
N THR A 387 -18.66 29.63 -18.56
CA THR A 387 -19.73 28.64 -18.61
C THR A 387 -21.13 29.20 -18.37
N GLY A 388 -21.26 30.42 -17.85
CA GLY A 388 -22.52 31.00 -17.36
C GLY A 388 -23.05 30.37 -16.07
N LYS A 389 -22.37 29.35 -15.51
CA LYS A 389 -22.86 28.52 -14.39
C LYS A 389 -22.20 28.87 -13.07
N ASN A 390 -22.90 28.67 -11.97
CA ASN A 390 -22.30 28.59 -10.65
C ASN A 390 -21.71 27.18 -10.44
N LEU A 391 -20.58 27.09 -9.74
CA LEU A 391 -19.90 25.81 -9.54
C LEU A 391 -20.68 24.92 -8.56
N THR A 392 -21.22 23.83 -9.08
CA THR A 392 -21.96 22.81 -8.33
C THR A 392 -21.52 21.41 -8.77
N PHE A 393 -21.36 20.50 -7.85
CA PHE A 393 -21.03 19.09 -8.15
C PHE A 393 -21.51 18.13 -7.08
N THR A 394 -21.53 16.84 -7.41
CA THR A 394 -21.91 15.74 -6.51
C THR A 394 -20.68 14.98 -6.02
N LEU A 395 -20.65 14.68 -4.72
CA LEU A 395 -19.62 13.92 -4.04
C LEU A 395 -20.24 12.62 -3.48
N PRO A 396 -19.80 11.43 -3.91
CA PRO A 396 -20.26 10.18 -3.32
C PRO A 396 -19.65 9.97 -1.94
N ALA A 397 -20.47 9.46 -1.01
CA ALA A 397 -20.06 9.08 0.33
C ALA A 397 -20.80 7.80 0.75
N ASP A 398 -20.08 6.85 1.36
CA ASP A 398 -20.73 5.66 1.90
C ASP A 398 -21.55 5.99 3.16
N PRO A 399 -22.50 5.10 3.57
CA PRO A 399 -23.42 5.40 4.68
C PRO A 399 -22.76 5.38 6.07
N SER A 400 -21.45 5.09 6.19
CA SER A 400 -20.78 5.16 7.47
C SER A 400 -20.80 6.59 8.04
N ALA A 401 -20.97 6.70 9.36
CA ALA A 401 -21.00 7.99 10.05
C ALA A 401 -19.74 8.83 9.75
N GLU A 402 -18.62 8.16 9.54
CA GLU A 402 -17.34 8.79 9.24
C GLU A 402 -17.28 9.38 7.83
N SER A 403 -17.66 8.61 6.82
CA SER A 403 -17.71 9.07 5.42
C SER A 403 -18.68 10.24 5.28
N GLN A 404 -19.88 10.13 5.86
CA GLN A 404 -20.88 11.18 5.87
C GLN A 404 -20.40 12.46 6.57
N ALA A 405 -19.73 12.33 7.72
CA ALA A 405 -19.18 13.48 8.43
C ALA A 405 -18.03 14.14 7.64
N GLY A 406 -17.21 13.35 6.97
CA GLY A 406 -16.15 13.85 6.08
C GLY A 406 -16.74 14.65 4.91
N ALA A 407 -17.71 14.08 4.20
CA ALA A 407 -18.39 14.74 3.08
C ALA A 407 -19.10 16.03 3.52
N LYS A 408 -19.81 16.02 4.65
CA LYS A 408 -20.46 17.21 5.22
C LYS A 408 -19.45 18.30 5.58
N THR A 409 -18.34 17.94 6.22
CA THR A 409 -17.27 18.91 6.55
C THR A 409 -16.69 19.51 5.26
N PHE A 410 -16.42 18.71 4.24
CA PHE A 410 -15.94 19.17 2.97
C PHE A 410 -16.96 20.12 2.28
N ALA A 411 -18.23 19.74 2.23
CA ALA A 411 -19.29 20.56 1.67
C ALA A 411 -19.44 21.92 2.39
N GLN A 412 -19.30 21.96 3.72
CA GLN A 412 -19.31 23.21 4.50
C GLN A 412 -18.12 24.11 4.18
N ILE A 413 -16.93 23.53 3.98
CA ILE A 413 -15.74 24.30 3.56
C ILE A 413 -15.97 24.90 2.17
N MET A 414 -16.48 24.14 1.22
CA MET A 414 -16.79 24.60 -0.13
C MET A 414 -17.86 25.68 -0.14
N LYS A 415 -18.92 25.55 0.67
CA LYS A 415 -20.00 26.54 0.79
C LYS A 415 -19.51 27.93 1.20
N ARG A 416 -18.47 28.02 2.03
CA ARG A 416 -17.85 29.31 2.42
C ARG A 416 -17.27 30.08 1.23
N ALA A 417 -16.88 29.35 0.18
CA ALA A 417 -16.38 29.95 -1.06
C ALA A 417 -17.47 30.14 -2.12
N GLY A 418 -18.73 29.80 -1.84
CA GLY A 418 -19.82 29.88 -2.81
C GLY A 418 -19.92 28.67 -3.75
N ILE A 419 -19.30 27.54 -3.40
CA ILE A 419 -19.35 26.29 -4.15
C ILE A 419 -20.39 25.37 -3.53
N THR A 420 -21.31 24.83 -4.33
CA THR A 420 -22.34 23.88 -3.87
C THR A 420 -21.85 22.45 -4.07
N VAL A 421 -21.88 21.64 -3.00
CA VAL A 421 -21.56 20.22 -3.03
C VAL A 421 -22.78 19.42 -2.59
N ASN A 422 -23.32 18.61 -3.50
CA ASN A 422 -24.38 17.64 -3.22
C ASN A 422 -23.74 16.33 -2.78
N ILE A 423 -24.23 15.71 -1.72
CA ILE A 423 -23.72 14.43 -1.23
C ILE A 423 -24.67 13.34 -1.72
N SER A 424 -24.16 12.36 -2.48
CA SER A 424 -24.88 11.13 -2.80
C SER A 424 -24.44 10.02 -1.84
N THR A 425 -25.39 9.26 -1.32
CA THR A 425 -25.10 8.15 -0.41
C THR A 425 -25.30 6.83 -1.15
N GLU A 426 -24.21 6.08 -1.28
CA GLU A 426 -24.16 4.77 -1.91
C GLU A 426 -23.24 3.88 -1.10
N ASP A 427 -23.42 2.55 -1.12
CA ASP A 427 -22.52 1.65 -0.43
C ASP A 427 -21.11 1.64 -1.07
N THR A 428 -20.08 1.31 -0.26
CA THR A 428 -18.68 1.35 -0.69
C THR A 428 -18.40 0.46 -1.90
N ALA A 429 -19.05 -0.70 -1.99
CA ALA A 429 -18.84 -1.63 -3.11
C ALA A 429 -19.39 -1.03 -4.42
N THR A 430 -20.57 -0.44 -4.36
CA THR A 430 -21.20 0.29 -5.48
C THR A 430 -20.36 1.48 -5.91
N ILE A 431 -19.91 2.31 -4.98
CA ILE A 431 -19.03 3.46 -5.28
C ILE A 431 -17.77 2.98 -6.01
N THR A 432 -17.12 1.93 -5.47
CA THR A 432 -15.89 1.39 -6.06
C THR A 432 -16.13 0.79 -7.44
N ALA A 433 -17.19 0.00 -7.61
CA ALA A 433 -17.52 -0.61 -8.90
C ALA A 433 -17.83 0.44 -9.98
N LYS A 434 -18.52 1.53 -9.63
CA LYS A 434 -18.79 2.65 -10.54
C LYS A 434 -17.53 3.48 -10.85
N ALA A 435 -16.66 3.69 -9.85
CA ALA A 435 -15.41 4.45 -10.04
C ALA A 435 -14.40 3.68 -10.90
N PHE A 436 -14.38 2.34 -10.77
CA PHE A 436 -13.51 1.42 -11.49
C PHE A 436 -14.35 0.36 -12.23
N PRO A 437 -15.12 0.74 -13.25
CA PRO A 437 -15.98 -0.20 -13.95
C PRO A 437 -15.17 -1.26 -14.69
N SER A 438 -15.78 -2.43 -14.92
CA SER A 438 -15.14 -3.46 -15.73
C SER A 438 -14.86 -2.95 -17.15
N PRO A 439 -13.67 -3.19 -17.69
CA PRO A 439 -13.35 -2.76 -19.06
C PRO A 439 -14.21 -3.42 -20.12
N THR A 440 -14.85 -4.55 -19.80
CA THR A 440 -15.73 -5.28 -20.72
C THR A 440 -17.14 -4.66 -20.85
N THR A 441 -17.55 -3.82 -19.89
CA THR A 441 -18.90 -3.23 -19.88
C THR A 441 -19.01 -1.94 -20.70
N GLY A 442 -17.90 -1.33 -21.08
CA GLY A 442 -17.89 0.00 -21.70
C GLY A 442 -18.32 1.14 -20.78
N GLN A 443 -18.67 0.85 -19.54
CA GLN A 443 -19.02 1.87 -18.55
C GLN A 443 -17.81 2.72 -18.19
N VAL A 444 -18.07 3.94 -17.74
CA VAL A 444 -17.04 4.89 -17.29
C VAL A 444 -17.45 5.47 -15.95
N ASN A 445 -16.48 5.91 -15.16
CA ASN A 445 -16.75 6.57 -13.88
C ASN A 445 -17.76 7.73 -14.03
N PRO A 446 -18.96 7.65 -13.43
CA PRO A 446 -19.98 8.69 -13.54
C PRO A 446 -19.78 9.82 -12.52
N TYR A 447 -18.95 9.62 -11.49
CA TYR A 447 -18.78 10.62 -10.44
C TYR A 447 -17.98 11.81 -10.94
N GLN A 448 -18.41 13.00 -10.57
CA GLN A 448 -17.68 14.25 -10.86
C GLN A 448 -16.40 14.36 -10.02
N MET A 449 -16.44 13.88 -8.80
CA MET A 449 -15.31 13.82 -7.88
C MET A 449 -15.35 12.48 -7.12
N TYR A 450 -14.21 11.80 -7.06
CA TYR A 450 -14.08 10.51 -6.38
C TYR A 450 -13.04 10.60 -5.27
N PRO A 451 -13.46 10.56 -3.98
CA PRO A 451 -12.55 10.48 -2.85
C PRO A 451 -11.88 9.10 -2.81
N THR A 452 -10.58 9.08 -2.72
CA THR A 452 -9.82 7.83 -2.63
C THR A 452 -8.57 8.01 -1.79
N THR A 453 -7.98 6.90 -1.40
CA THR A 453 -6.66 6.89 -0.77
C THR A 453 -5.74 6.11 -1.70
N LEU A 454 -4.82 6.81 -2.34
CA LEU A 454 -3.79 6.15 -3.11
C LEU A 454 -2.73 5.59 -2.18
N PHE A 455 -2.14 4.51 -2.65
CA PHE A 455 -1.31 3.65 -1.85
C PHE A 455 0.09 4.23 -1.71
N GLU A 456 0.75 3.78 -0.68
CA GLU A 456 2.15 4.01 -0.42
C GLU A 456 3.01 3.60 -1.62
N GLY A 457 3.75 4.55 -2.18
CA GLY A 457 4.77 4.32 -3.19
C GLY A 457 6.02 5.15 -2.86
N THR A 458 7.18 4.64 -3.20
CA THR A 458 8.46 5.35 -3.00
C THR A 458 8.87 6.16 -4.22
N GLY A 459 8.25 5.89 -5.37
CA GLY A 459 8.52 6.52 -6.65
C GLY A 459 7.27 6.67 -7.51
N THR A 460 7.36 6.22 -8.73
CA THR A 460 6.31 6.34 -9.74
C THR A 460 5.41 5.11 -9.82
N GLU A 461 5.80 4.04 -9.19
CA GLU A 461 5.37 2.68 -9.46
C GLU A 461 3.89 2.41 -9.24
N PHE A 462 3.24 3.16 -8.38
CA PHE A 462 1.84 2.85 -8.06
C PHE A 462 0.85 3.98 -8.31
N THR A 463 1.24 5.24 -8.12
CA THR A 463 0.31 6.39 -8.21
C THR A 463 0.01 6.77 -9.66
N LEU A 464 1.00 6.66 -10.53
CA LEU A 464 0.91 7.16 -11.91
C LEU A 464 -0.10 6.42 -12.78
N PRO A 465 -0.29 5.09 -12.68
CA PRO A 465 -1.32 4.39 -13.47
C PRO A 465 -2.73 4.93 -13.27
N PHE A 466 -3.04 5.48 -12.08
CA PHE A 466 -4.37 6.02 -11.77
C PHE A 466 -4.64 7.42 -12.32
N ILE A 467 -3.60 8.12 -12.76
CA ILE A 467 -3.69 9.50 -13.25
C ILE A 467 -3.15 9.67 -14.66
N GLN A 468 -2.73 8.59 -15.32
CA GLN A 468 -2.35 8.61 -16.73
C GLN A 468 -3.56 8.83 -17.63
N SER A 469 -3.30 9.43 -18.77
CA SER A 469 -4.31 9.63 -19.81
C SER A 469 -4.99 8.32 -20.24
N ASN A 470 -6.29 8.40 -20.49
CA ASN A 470 -7.03 7.34 -21.15
C ASN A 470 -6.77 7.29 -22.66
N SER A 471 -5.91 8.15 -23.19
CA SER A 471 -5.62 8.24 -24.61
C SER A 471 -4.89 7.00 -25.09
N PHE A 472 -5.53 6.27 -25.99
CA PHE A 472 -4.98 5.08 -26.64
C PHE A 472 -3.74 5.35 -27.46
N ASN A 473 -3.60 6.57 -27.96
CA ASN A 473 -2.58 6.96 -28.91
C ASN A 473 -1.43 7.72 -28.28
N ALA A 474 -1.47 7.95 -26.97
CA ALA A 474 -0.38 8.65 -26.29
C ALA A 474 0.88 7.76 -26.27
N PRO A 475 2.03 8.26 -26.75
CA PRO A 475 3.30 7.53 -26.72
C PRO A 475 3.71 7.07 -25.33
N GLY A 476 3.13 7.67 -24.27
CA GLY A 476 3.40 7.40 -22.88
C GLY A 476 2.36 6.54 -22.15
N ASN A 477 1.41 5.95 -22.84
CA ASN A 477 0.45 5.08 -22.18
C ASN A 477 1.12 3.75 -21.79
N LEU A 478 1.57 3.69 -20.54
CA LEU A 478 2.29 2.56 -19.95
C LEU A 478 1.56 1.24 -19.99
N PHE A 479 0.25 1.32 -19.82
CA PHE A 479 -0.62 0.16 -19.86
C PHE A 479 -0.67 -0.49 -21.23
N LEU A 480 -0.45 0.29 -22.28
CA LEU A 480 -0.71 -0.14 -23.63
C LEU A 480 0.55 -0.23 -24.49
N GLY A 481 1.65 0.43 -24.10
CA GLY A 481 2.88 0.42 -24.89
C GLY A 481 3.45 -0.98 -25.13
N GLY A 482 3.21 -1.93 -24.21
CA GLY A 482 3.54 -3.35 -24.39
C GLY A 482 2.46 -4.14 -25.13
N LEU A 483 1.21 -3.70 -25.06
CA LEU A 483 0.05 -4.46 -25.53
C LEU A 483 -0.49 -3.98 -26.88
N THR A 484 -0.34 -2.69 -27.23
CA THR A 484 -0.74 -2.15 -28.54
C THR A 484 0.05 -2.73 -29.70
N ARG A 485 1.24 -3.26 -29.44
CA ARG A 485 2.02 -3.98 -30.45
C ARG A 485 1.56 -5.42 -30.67
N ALA A 486 0.79 -5.99 -29.74
CA ALA A 486 0.42 -7.40 -29.78
C ALA A 486 -0.84 -7.71 -30.60
N SER A 487 -1.77 -6.79 -30.78
CA SER A 487 -2.86 -6.98 -31.73
C SER A 487 -3.78 -5.76 -31.96
N ALA A 488 -3.97 -5.38 -33.20
CA ALA A 488 -5.06 -4.52 -33.65
C ALA A 488 -6.44 -5.11 -33.35
N GLN A 489 -6.53 -6.41 -33.09
CA GLN A 489 -7.76 -7.16 -32.79
C GLN A 489 -8.31 -6.88 -31.37
N LEU A 490 -7.49 -6.38 -30.43
CA LEU A 490 -7.88 -6.08 -29.06
C LEU A 490 -8.21 -4.59 -28.84
N GLY A 491 -8.21 -3.77 -29.89
CA GLY A 491 -8.41 -2.31 -29.80
C GLY A 491 -9.63 -1.87 -29.00
N PHE A 492 -10.73 -2.61 -29.04
CA PHE A 492 -11.93 -2.31 -28.25
C PHE A 492 -11.74 -2.53 -26.75
N LEU A 493 -11.12 -3.64 -26.37
CA LEU A 493 -10.85 -3.96 -24.95
C LEU A 493 -9.89 -2.94 -24.33
N PHE A 494 -8.89 -2.50 -25.08
CA PHE A 494 -7.91 -1.54 -24.61
C PHE A 494 -8.46 -0.13 -24.44
N LYS A 495 -9.34 0.31 -25.34
CA LYS A 495 -9.98 1.63 -25.25
C LYS A 495 -10.76 1.78 -23.94
N ASN A 496 -11.42 0.72 -23.50
CA ASN A 496 -12.20 0.71 -22.28
C ASN A 496 -11.34 0.43 -21.02
N PHE A 497 -10.19 -0.24 -21.19
CA PHE A 497 -9.33 -0.61 -20.07
C PHE A 497 -8.71 0.61 -19.39
N GLY A 498 -8.19 1.57 -20.14
CA GLY A 498 -7.68 2.83 -19.58
C GLY A 498 -8.76 3.56 -18.78
N ALA A 499 -10.00 3.58 -19.29
CA ALA A 499 -11.14 4.18 -18.58
C ALA A 499 -11.47 3.47 -17.26
N ALA A 500 -11.27 2.15 -17.20
CA ALA A 500 -11.59 1.35 -16.02
C ALA A 500 -10.62 1.55 -14.84
N ILE A 501 -9.37 1.94 -15.09
CA ILE A 501 -8.35 2.09 -14.05
C ILE A 501 -8.01 3.53 -13.70
N ASN A 502 -8.40 4.48 -14.56
CA ASN A 502 -8.21 5.91 -14.32
C ASN A 502 -9.55 6.58 -13.99
N PRO A 503 -9.96 6.63 -12.71
CA PRO A 503 -11.22 7.26 -12.33
C PRO A 503 -11.22 8.76 -12.57
N SER A 504 -10.07 9.41 -12.76
CA SER A 504 -10.00 10.81 -13.13
C SER A 504 -10.39 11.07 -14.59
N ARG A 505 -10.39 10.05 -15.44
CA ARG A 505 -10.65 10.13 -16.88
C ARG A 505 -9.85 11.25 -17.57
N LEU A 506 -8.70 11.56 -17.01
CA LEU A 506 -7.79 12.54 -17.60
C LEU A 506 -7.30 12.04 -18.96
N ASN A 507 -7.29 12.94 -19.93
CA ASN A 507 -6.69 12.73 -21.25
C ASN A 507 -5.75 13.92 -21.52
N ASP A 508 -4.49 13.77 -21.17
CA ASP A 508 -3.49 14.85 -21.22
C ASP A 508 -2.15 14.30 -21.74
N PRO A 509 -1.89 14.43 -23.06
CA PRO A 509 -0.65 13.95 -23.67
C PRO A 509 0.62 14.59 -23.08
N ALA A 510 0.53 15.83 -22.56
CA ALA A 510 1.68 16.48 -21.96
C ALA A 510 2.04 15.85 -20.62
N LEU A 511 1.04 15.49 -19.80
CA LEU A 511 1.28 14.72 -18.59
C LEU A 511 1.81 13.32 -18.92
N ASP A 512 1.26 12.66 -19.91
CA ASP A 512 1.70 11.31 -20.31
C ASP A 512 3.18 11.30 -20.71
N ALA A 513 3.64 12.30 -21.45
CA ALA A 513 5.05 12.43 -21.81
C ALA A 513 5.96 12.63 -20.58
N LEU A 514 5.52 13.44 -19.61
CA LEU A 514 6.25 13.61 -18.34
C LEU A 514 6.30 12.32 -17.52
N VAL A 515 5.18 11.61 -17.43
CA VAL A 515 5.08 10.34 -16.72
C VAL A 515 5.98 9.28 -17.36
N TRP A 516 5.94 9.15 -18.68
CA TRP A 516 6.81 8.25 -19.43
C TRP A 516 8.29 8.51 -19.14
N LYS A 517 8.69 9.79 -19.26
CA LYS A 517 10.06 10.20 -18.98
C LYS A 517 10.45 9.91 -17.51
N ALA A 518 9.57 10.17 -16.55
CA ALA A 518 9.83 9.93 -15.14
C ALA A 518 9.98 8.44 -14.81
N GLN A 519 9.21 7.58 -15.45
CA GLN A 519 9.18 6.15 -15.15
C GLN A 519 10.36 5.40 -15.76
N PHE A 520 10.72 5.73 -16.99
CA PHE A 520 11.73 5.00 -17.75
C PHE A 520 13.09 5.69 -17.82
N ASP A 521 13.27 6.79 -17.10
CA ASP A 521 14.59 7.39 -16.93
C ASP A 521 15.44 6.53 -15.98
N ILE A 522 16.43 5.88 -16.54
CA ILE A 522 17.40 5.06 -15.80
C ILE A 522 18.61 5.86 -15.32
N THR A 523 18.60 7.17 -15.52
CA THR A 523 19.71 8.09 -15.20
C THR A 523 19.51 8.81 -13.87
N LYS A 524 20.49 9.60 -13.48
CA LYS A 524 20.40 10.48 -12.30
C LYS A 524 19.29 11.55 -12.41
N SER A 525 18.81 11.82 -13.63
CA SER A 525 17.73 12.80 -13.87
C SER A 525 16.35 12.32 -13.46
N ARG A 526 16.15 11.03 -13.18
CA ARG A 526 14.87 10.44 -12.83
C ARG A 526 14.14 11.19 -11.70
N THR A 527 14.85 11.53 -10.62
CA THR A 527 14.25 12.28 -9.50
C THR A 527 13.70 13.65 -9.95
N ALA A 528 14.41 14.36 -10.82
CA ALA A 528 13.96 15.64 -11.36
C ALA A 528 12.72 15.45 -12.26
N ASN A 529 12.70 14.40 -13.07
CA ASN A 529 11.56 14.07 -13.92
C ASN A 529 10.31 13.70 -13.10
N VAL A 530 10.45 12.93 -12.01
CA VAL A 530 9.34 12.62 -11.10
C VAL A 530 8.81 13.89 -10.42
N LYS A 531 9.69 14.79 -10.01
CA LYS A 531 9.30 16.12 -9.45
C LYS A 531 8.57 16.98 -10.47
N ALA A 532 8.93 16.90 -11.75
CA ALA A 532 8.22 17.62 -12.82
C ALA A 532 6.79 17.11 -12.99
N VAL A 533 6.56 15.79 -12.91
CA VAL A 533 5.20 15.21 -12.88
C VAL A 533 4.41 15.77 -11.70
N THR A 534 4.97 15.73 -10.50
CA THR A 534 4.31 16.26 -9.29
C THR A 534 3.93 17.75 -9.46
N LYS A 535 4.84 18.57 -9.96
CA LYS A 535 4.58 19.98 -10.24
C LYS A 535 3.40 20.16 -11.22
N TYR A 536 3.40 19.41 -12.31
CA TYR A 536 2.33 19.47 -13.32
C TYR A 536 0.96 19.12 -12.72
N LEU A 537 0.89 18.03 -11.94
CA LEU A 537 -0.33 17.60 -11.26
C LEU A 537 -0.88 18.70 -10.35
N GLN A 538 -0.01 19.43 -9.68
CA GLN A 538 -0.35 20.50 -8.76
C GLN A 538 -0.83 21.77 -9.49
N GLU A 539 -0.09 22.20 -10.52
CA GLU A 539 -0.44 23.38 -11.32
C GLU A 539 -1.76 23.24 -12.07
N LYS A 540 -2.09 22.03 -12.51
CA LYS A 540 -3.33 21.71 -13.22
C LYS A 540 -4.46 21.25 -12.29
N ALA A 541 -4.21 21.21 -10.96
CA ALA A 541 -5.15 20.67 -9.99
C ALA A 541 -5.78 19.36 -10.50
N VAL A 542 -4.93 18.41 -10.92
CA VAL A 542 -5.41 17.13 -11.47
C VAL A 542 -6.13 16.32 -10.40
N VAL A 543 -5.66 16.41 -9.18
CA VAL A 543 -6.24 15.82 -7.98
C VAL A 543 -6.28 16.83 -6.84
N LEU A 544 -7.16 16.62 -5.87
CA LEU A 544 -7.22 17.39 -4.64
C LEU A 544 -6.63 16.57 -3.50
N PRO A 545 -5.41 16.88 -3.01
CA PRO A 545 -4.84 16.14 -1.89
C PRO A 545 -5.56 16.47 -0.58
N ALA A 546 -5.79 15.45 0.24
CA ALA A 546 -6.36 15.59 1.58
C ALA A 546 -5.29 15.36 2.66
N PRO A 547 -5.55 15.70 3.93
CA PRO A 547 -4.63 15.42 5.03
C PRO A 547 -4.22 13.95 5.07
N THR A 548 -2.91 13.71 5.30
CA THR A 548 -2.40 12.34 5.33
C THR A 548 -3.10 11.53 6.41
N SER A 549 -3.42 10.31 6.06
CA SER A 549 -3.99 9.34 6.98
C SER A 549 -3.03 8.17 7.17
N GLY A 550 -3.30 7.38 8.17
CA GLY A 550 -2.61 6.13 8.46
C GLY A 550 -3.54 5.18 9.16
N PHE A 551 -2.99 4.09 9.59
CA PHE A 551 -3.70 3.07 10.34
C PHE A 551 -3.07 2.92 11.70
N ALA A 552 -3.89 2.47 12.65
CA ALA A 552 -3.42 2.08 13.96
C ALA A 552 -4.01 0.72 14.32
N THR A 553 -3.28 -0.06 15.10
CA THR A 553 -3.81 -1.26 15.70
C THR A 553 -3.60 -1.17 17.22
N GLY A 554 -4.71 -1.19 17.93
CA GLY A 554 -4.72 -1.35 19.37
C GLY A 554 -4.62 -2.82 19.73
N MET A 555 -3.90 -3.14 20.81
CA MET A 555 -3.68 -4.53 21.21
C MET A 555 -3.61 -4.67 22.72
N SER A 556 -3.99 -5.85 23.22
CA SER A 556 -3.66 -6.29 24.57
C SER A 556 -2.15 -6.31 24.78
N LYS A 557 -1.68 -5.88 25.95
CA LYS A 557 -0.24 -6.01 26.33
C LYS A 557 0.23 -7.46 26.45
N LYS A 558 -0.69 -8.42 26.45
CA LYS A 558 -0.36 -9.86 26.39
C LYS A 558 0.20 -10.26 25.00
N LEU A 559 -0.10 -9.53 23.94
CA LEU A 559 0.47 -9.76 22.62
C LEU A 559 1.88 -9.18 22.56
N LYS A 560 2.86 -10.01 22.20
CA LYS A 560 4.28 -9.68 22.09
C LYS A 560 4.81 -10.07 20.72
N GLY A 561 6.01 -9.57 20.37
CA GLY A 561 6.70 -9.90 19.12
C GLY A 561 6.19 -9.16 17.89
N TRP A 562 5.15 -8.36 17.99
CA TRP A 562 4.59 -7.58 16.90
C TRP A 562 5.51 -6.46 16.39
N ASP A 563 6.45 -6.00 17.23
CA ASP A 563 7.42 -4.94 16.95
C ASP A 563 8.73 -5.44 16.32
N ARG A 564 8.88 -6.77 16.16
CA ARG A 564 10.14 -7.44 15.81
C ARG A 564 10.05 -8.27 14.53
N PHE A 565 9.35 -7.77 13.53
CA PHE A 565 9.32 -8.47 12.25
C PHE A 565 10.71 -8.45 11.61
N THR A 566 11.30 -9.64 11.46
CA THR A 566 12.57 -9.84 10.77
C THR A 566 12.31 -10.35 9.38
N LEU A 567 12.94 -9.75 8.38
CA LEU A 567 12.86 -10.19 6.99
C LEU A 567 13.64 -11.48 6.76
N ALA A 568 13.25 -12.24 5.74
CA ALA A 568 13.95 -13.47 5.35
C ALA A 568 15.39 -13.23 4.87
N SER A 569 15.67 -12.05 4.32
CA SER A 569 17.01 -11.58 3.93
C SER A 569 17.83 -11.03 5.09
N GLY A 570 17.29 -11.05 6.31
CA GLY A 570 17.86 -10.36 7.47
C GLY A 570 17.42 -8.91 7.57
N GLY A 571 17.61 -8.31 8.75
CA GLY A 571 17.20 -6.95 9.03
C GLY A 571 15.73 -6.81 9.44
N ALA A 572 15.36 -5.59 9.85
CA ALA A 572 14.01 -5.30 10.32
C ALA A 572 13.07 -4.96 9.16
N GLY A 573 11.96 -5.68 9.07
CA GLY A 573 10.83 -5.36 8.21
C GLY A 573 9.84 -4.42 8.90
N LEU A 574 8.84 -3.97 8.16
CA LEU A 574 7.75 -3.18 8.73
C LEU A 574 6.85 -4.08 9.58
N PRO A 575 6.69 -3.78 10.88
CA PRO A 575 5.82 -4.57 11.75
C PRO A 575 4.33 -4.39 11.39
N MET A 576 4.00 -3.30 10.74
CA MET A 576 2.66 -3.01 10.24
C MET A 576 2.75 -2.39 8.84
N THR A 577 2.04 -2.95 7.89
CA THR A 577 1.88 -2.42 6.53
C THR A 577 0.40 -2.35 6.20
N ASN A 578 -0.03 -1.29 5.52
CA ASN A 578 -1.45 -1.03 5.37
C ASN A 578 -2.15 -1.03 6.76
N ALA A 579 -3.32 -1.63 6.89
CA ALA A 579 -4.01 -1.79 8.17
C ALA A 579 -3.62 -3.07 8.92
N GLY A 580 -2.68 -3.87 8.39
CA GLY A 580 -2.35 -5.20 8.91
C GLY A 580 -1.02 -5.26 9.66
N ILE A 581 -1.04 -5.89 10.82
CA ILE A 581 0.16 -6.30 11.54
C ILE A 581 0.79 -7.50 10.82
N ASN A 582 2.10 -7.60 10.87
CA ASN A 582 2.80 -8.81 10.49
C ASN A 582 2.75 -9.82 11.65
N TRP A 583 1.87 -10.79 11.55
CA TRP A 583 1.58 -11.77 12.60
C TRP A 583 2.60 -12.91 12.71
N VAL A 584 3.60 -12.98 11.84
CA VAL A 584 4.57 -14.11 11.78
C VAL A 584 5.26 -14.37 13.11
N GLY A 585 5.73 -13.33 13.78
CA GLY A 585 6.48 -13.44 15.04
C GLY A 585 5.66 -13.10 16.28
N VAL A 586 4.33 -12.95 16.17
CA VAL A 586 3.46 -12.56 17.29
C VAL A 586 3.11 -13.77 18.14
N TYR A 587 3.10 -13.59 19.46
CA TYR A 587 2.74 -14.62 20.43
C TYR A 587 2.00 -14.04 21.64
N LEU A 588 1.23 -14.90 22.32
CA LEU A 588 0.58 -14.57 23.59
C LEU A 588 1.55 -14.84 24.76
N GLN A 589 1.76 -13.82 25.57
CA GLN A 589 2.42 -13.97 26.87
C GLN A 589 1.31 -14.30 27.91
N LYS A 590 1.43 -15.47 28.55
CA LYS A 590 0.57 -15.87 29.67
C LYS A 590 0.86 -15.05 30.90
#